data_4e973f1e8619e7aaa02c7ad001ccdd5a
#
_entry.id   4e973f1e8619e7aaa02c7ad001ccdd5a
#
_cell.length_a   1.000
_cell.length_b   1.000
_cell.length_c   1.000
_cell.angle_alpha   90.00
_cell.angle_beta   90.00
_cell.angle_gamma   90.00
#
_symmetry.space_group_name_H-M   'P 1'
#
loop_
_entity.id
_entity.type
_entity.pdbx_description
1 polymer ?
#
loop_
_entity_poly.entity_id
_entity_poly.type
_entity_poly.pdbx_seq_one_letter_code
_entity_poly.pdbx_strand_id
1 'polypeptide(L)'
;MNNIKIPPQNFVDKAISWISPQAGLRRWQARTQMAILGGYTGASKSRRQTQAWNPVGGSGDNVTLDDLPVLRDRSRDLLRNAPLAVGAVSTVVTNVVGTGLKPQAHIDRNVLRPYLKTDEAMEEWENKAERIFQMWASNRDCDITRGQNFAEMQALILRSCLESGDVFALRKYKERAGTPFGTAIQIIEADRIADPDDSNENIVAGVEMDDDGAPIAYHVANHNPDDYQHGALEFVKIPAFDEDGYRQMLHIFTRVRPGMTRGVPYLAPVIESLKQLDRYTEAEIMAAVISSMFTIFVKTESEEGLQPMVPMGGNEPTVTPRNSDYKLSPGAILDLQPNEAIEIADPKRPNQSFDGFVQSILRQIGVALELPFEILIKHFTASYSAAQAALVEAWKTFSARREWMANQFCQPVYEMVIAEAIAKGYLDAPGFFSDPFVRAAYLGAEWIGPPRGQIDQLKEIRAAAYRVDLGVSTLEEETAQITGGSWETKHIQRAKEQKLRTEAGLTATIENNNNEKDTDEE
;
A
#
# COMPACT_ATOMS: atom_id res chain seq x y z
N MET A 1 -11.32 -19.92 38.16
CA MET A 1 -12.17 -21.10 37.88
C MET A 1 -13.37 -20.61 37.10
N ASN A 2 -13.46 -20.94 35.81
CA ASN A 2 -14.56 -20.53 34.95
C ASN A 2 -15.82 -21.28 35.35
N ASN A 3 -16.83 -20.56 35.81
CA ASN A 3 -18.18 -21.13 36.03
C ASN A 3 -18.75 -21.55 34.66
N ILE A 4 -18.54 -22.80 34.29
CA ILE A 4 -19.22 -23.42 33.15
C ILE A 4 -20.68 -23.52 33.55
N LYS A 5 -21.56 -22.65 33.01
CA LYS A 5 -23.01 -22.76 33.18
C LYS A 5 -23.49 -24.00 32.43
N ILE A 6 -23.72 -25.05 33.19
CA ILE A 6 -24.33 -26.27 32.67
C ILE A 6 -25.74 -25.88 32.15
N PRO A 7 -26.07 -26.16 30.88
CA PRO A 7 -27.37 -25.80 30.33
C PRO A 7 -28.49 -26.53 31.12
N PRO A 8 -29.52 -25.80 31.57
CA PRO A 8 -30.64 -26.44 32.31
C PRO A 8 -31.36 -27.41 31.38
N GLN A 9 -31.96 -28.44 31.98
CA GLN A 9 -32.82 -29.39 31.26
C GLN A 9 -33.98 -28.61 30.62
N ASN A 10 -34.13 -28.71 29.31
CA ASN A 10 -35.24 -28.10 28.58
C ASN A 10 -36.49 -28.99 28.70
N PHE A 11 -37.65 -28.49 28.22
CA PHE A 11 -38.92 -29.21 28.27
C PHE A 11 -38.85 -30.60 27.61
N VAL A 12 -38.10 -30.71 26.50
CA VAL A 12 -37.91 -31.97 25.76
C VAL A 12 -37.06 -32.96 26.56
N ASP A 13 -36.01 -32.48 27.24
CA ASP A 13 -35.18 -33.34 28.10
C ASP A 13 -35.98 -33.89 29.28
N LYS A 14 -36.86 -33.07 29.88
CA LYS A 14 -37.77 -33.48 30.95
C LYS A 14 -38.83 -34.48 30.46
N ALA A 15 -39.43 -34.25 29.29
CA ALA A 15 -40.43 -35.17 28.72
C ALA A 15 -39.82 -36.53 28.38
N ILE A 16 -38.63 -36.57 27.79
CA ILE A 16 -37.90 -37.81 27.49
C ILE A 16 -37.46 -38.50 28.79
N SER A 17 -37.03 -37.75 29.81
CA SER A 17 -36.67 -38.32 31.12
C SER A 17 -37.85 -38.95 31.84
N TRP A 18 -39.06 -38.44 31.59
CA TRP A 18 -40.29 -39.01 32.16
C TRP A 18 -40.67 -40.35 31.52
N ILE A 19 -40.44 -40.54 30.22
CA ILE A 19 -40.72 -41.79 29.49
C ILE A 19 -39.54 -42.77 29.66
N SER A 20 -38.30 -42.30 29.60
CA SER A 20 -37.09 -43.11 29.77
C SER A 20 -36.00 -42.28 30.45
N PRO A 21 -35.75 -42.48 31.77
CA PRO A 21 -34.78 -41.72 32.53
C PRO A 21 -33.36 -41.79 31.98
N GLN A 22 -32.95 -42.95 31.46
CA GLN A 22 -31.63 -43.14 30.87
C GLN A 22 -31.45 -42.38 29.54
N ALA A 23 -32.48 -42.33 28.69
CA ALA A 23 -32.44 -41.61 27.43
C ALA A 23 -32.43 -40.10 27.66
N GLY A 24 -33.21 -39.59 28.63
CA GLY A 24 -33.18 -38.19 29.02
C GLY A 24 -31.83 -37.75 29.58
N LEU A 25 -31.21 -38.58 30.42
CA LEU A 25 -29.89 -38.32 30.97
C LEU A 25 -28.80 -38.30 29.88
N ARG A 26 -28.80 -39.27 28.97
CA ARG A 26 -27.85 -39.32 27.83
C ARG A 26 -27.96 -38.08 26.93
N ARG A 27 -29.19 -37.66 26.63
CA ARG A 27 -29.43 -36.46 25.81
C ARG A 27 -28.96 -35.19 26.52
N TRP A 28 -29.25 -35.06 27.80
CA TRP A 28 -28.76 -33.91 28.58
C TRP A 28 -27.25 -33.92 28.74
N GLN A 29 -26.63 -35.09 28.96
CA GLN A 29 -25.16 -35.22 28.96
C GLN A 29 -24.55 -34.87 27.63
N ALA A 30 -25.12 -35.30 26.49
CA ALA A 30 -24.64 -34.94 25.15
C ALA A 30 -24.76 -33.44 24.92
N ARG A 31 -25.83 -32.77 25.33
CA ARG A 31 -25.98 -31.33 25.25
C ARG A 31 -24.96 -30.59 26.15
N THR A 32 -24.74 -31.13 27.34
CA THR A 32 -23.73 -30.58 28.26
C THR A 32 -22.33 -30.76 27.69
N GLN A 33 -22.02 -31.91 27.10
CA GLN A 33 -20.77 -32.15 26.40
C GLN A 33 -20.61 -31.22 25.18
N MET A 34 -21.65 -31.02 24.36
CA MET A 34 -21.63 -30.05 23.25
C MET A 34 -21.44 -28.63 23.76
N ALA A 35 -22.00 -28.23 24.88
CA ALA A 35 -21.82 -26.94 25.50
C ALA A 35 -20.40 -26.77 26.10
N ILE A 36 -19.77 -27.85 26.56
CA ILE A 36 -18.40 -27.88 27.09
C ILE A 36 -17.37 -27.95 25.95
N LEU A 37 -17.67 -28.73 24.91
CA LEU A 37 -16.83 -28.85 23.70
C LEU A 37 -16.90 -27.61 22.79
N GLY A 38 -17.71 -26.64 23.19
CA GLY A 38 -17.91 -25.30 22.65
C GLY A 38 -17.17 -24.97 21.38
N GLY A 39 -17.92 -24.57 20.36
CA GLY A 39 -17.38 -23.96 19.15
C GLY A 39 -16.43 -22.81 19.42
N TYR A 40 -15.98 -22.12 18.37
CA TYR A 40 -15.08 -20.97 18.48
C TYR A 40 -15.56 -19.97 19.55
N THR A 41 -14.71 -19.64 20.49
CA THR A 41 -15.02 -18.73 21.61
C THR A 41 -15.39 -17.33 21.13
N GLY A 42 -14.84 -16.91 19.99
CA GLY A 42 -15.16 -15.65 19.32
C GLY A 42 -16.59 -15.58 18.78
N ALA A 43 -17.25 -16.71 18.53
CA ALA A 43 -18.65 -16.77 18.07
C ALA A 43 -19.67 -16.73 19.22
N SER A 44 -19.22 -16.66 20.46
CA SER A 44 -20.13 -16.69 21.64
C SER A 44 -20.83 -15.34 21.81
N LYS A 45 -22.17 -15.38 21.75
CA LYS A 45 -23.05 -14.22 22.05
C LYS A 45 -23.33 -14.04 23.55
N SER A 46 -22.81 -14.93 24.40
CA SER A 46 -23.08 -14.92 25.87
C SER A 46 -21.85 -14.51 26.68
N ARG A 47 -20.67 -14.46 26.12
CA ARG A 47 -19.45 -14.03 26.81
C ARG A 47 -19.41 -12.51 26.95
N ARG A 48 -19.03 -12.00 28.12
CA ARG A 48 -18.95 -10.56 28.42
C ARG A 48 -18.11 -9.77 27.39
N GLN A 49 -17.07 -10.40 26.84
CA GLN A 49 -16.16 -9.78 25.87
C GLN A 49 -16.74 -9.69 24.44
N THR A 50 -17.68 -10.57 24.08
CA THR A 50 -18.21 -10.69 22.72
C THR A 50 -19.72 -10.43 22.62
N GLN A 51 -20.44 -10.32 23.74
CA GLN A 51 -21.91 -10.18 23.74
C GLN A 51 -22.39 -8.87 23.09
N ALA A 52 -21.61 -7.80 23.18
CA ALA A 52 -21.92 -6.51 22.57
C ALA A 52 -21.29 -6.34 21.17
N TRP A 53 -20.50 -7.32 20.72
CA TRP A 53 -19.84 -7.27 19.44
C TRP A 53 -20.67 -8.03 18.39
N ASN A 54 -21.53 -7.31 17.69
CA ASN A 54 -22.44 -7.86 16.71
C ASN A 54 -22.18 -7.18 15.34
N PRO A 55 -21.09 -7.56 14.62
CA PRO A 55 -20.83 -7.01 13.30
C PRO A 55 -21.94 -7.43 12.32
N VAL A 56 -22.26 -6.51 11.40
CA VAL A 56 -23.23 -6.78 10.34
C VAL A 56 -22.58 -7.72 9.32
N GLY A 57 -23.29 -8.80 8.96
CA GLY A 57 -22.89 -9.69 7.89
C GLY A 57 -23.39 -9.17 6.53
N GLY A 58 -22.69 -9.54 5.45
CA GLY A 58 -23.10 -9.19 4.10
C GLY A 58 -22.10 -9.65 3.05
N SER A 59 -22.40 -9.41 1.77
CA SER A 59 -21.44 -9.57 0.67
C SER A 59 -20.26 -8.60 0.81
N GLY A 60 -19.22 -8.78 0.03
CA GLY A 60 -18.08 -7.86 0.02
C GLY A 60 -18.53 -6.42 -0.24
N ASP A 61 -19.36 -6.22 -1.25
CA ASP A 61 -19.86 -4.91 -1.64
C ASP A 61 -20.78 -4.28 -0.58
N ASN A 62 -21.73 -5.04 -0.02
CA ASN A 62 -22.62 -4.52 1.03
C ASN A 62 -21.91 -4.01 2.30
N VAL A 63 -20.69 -4.49 2.55
CA VAL A 63 -19.91 -4.10 3.73
C VAL A 63 -18.96 -2.95 3.43
N THR A 64 -18.62 -2.73 2.15
CA THR A 64 -17.56 -1.78 1.76
C THR A 64 -18.06 -0.57 0.99
N LEU A 65 -19.05 -0.71 0.11
CA LEU A 65 -19.41 0.37 -0.81
C LEU A 65 -19.99 1.61 -0.12
N ASP A 66 -20.80 1.43 0.92
CA ASP A 66 -21.38 2.54 1.68
C ASP A 66 -20.31 3.39 2.41
N ASP A 67 -19.25 2.71 2.88
CA ASP A 67 -18.16 3.36 3.60
C ASP A 67 -17.04 3.88 2.69
N LEU A 68 -16.99 3.41 1.44
CA LEU A 68 -15.87 3.63 0.52
C LEU A 68 -15.58 5.11 0.23
N PRO A 69 -16.56 6.00 -0.02
CA PRO A 69 -16.29 7.43 -0.23
C PRO A 69 -15.59 8.06 0.96
N VAL A 70 -16.07 7.79 2.18
CA VAL A 70 -15.50 8.33 3.42
C VAL A 70 -14.10 7.76 3.66
N LEU A 71 -13.85 6.49 3.36
CA LEU A 71 -12.53 5.86 3.48
C LEU A 71 -11.53 6.50 2.51
N ARG A 72 -11.94 6.80 1.28
CA ARG A 72 -11.11 7.48 0.27
C ARG A 72 -10.73 8.88 0.73
N ASP A 73 -11.70 9.67 1.17
CA ASP A 73 -11.47 11.03 1.63
C ASP A 73 -10.50 11.08 2.81
N ARG A 74 -10.68 10.20 3.79
CA ARG A 74 -9.80 10.08 4.94
C ARG A 74 -8.40 9.59 4.57
N SER A 75 -8.30 8.63 3.66
CA SER A 75 -7.02 8.14 3.15
C SER A 75 -6.25 9.26 2.43
N ARG A 76 -6.92 10.03 1.58
CA ARG A 76 -6.35 11.19 0.88
C ARG A 76 -5.94 12.30 1.83
N ASP A 77 -6.74 12.56 2.88
CA ASP A 77 -6.38 13.53 3.92
C ASP A 77 -5.10 13.11 4.65
N LEU A 78 -4.99 11.85 5.07
CA LEU A 78 -3.78 11.32 5.70
C LEU A 78 -2.56 11.39 4.79
N LEU A 79 -2.72 11.13 3.48
CA LEU A 79 -1.62 11.22 2.52
C LEU A 79 -1.21 12.65 2.18
N ARG A 80 -2.02 13.65 2.52
CA ARG A 80 -1.65 15.07 2.44
C ARG A 80 -0.99 15.57 3.72
N ASN A 81 -1.47 15.12 4.87
CA ASN A 81 -1.22 15.79 6.15
C ASN A 81 -0.45 14.94 7.17
N ALA A 82 -0.49 13.58 7.08
CA ALA A 82 0.16 12.70 8.06
C ALA A 82 1.50 12.16 7.53
N PRO A 83 2.65 12.58 8.10
CA PRO A 83 3.98 12.20 7.60
C PRO A 83 4.21 10.68 7.53
N LEU A 84 3.67 9.94 8.51
CA LEU A 84 3.79 8.48 8.55
C LEU A 84 3.03 7.79 7.40
N ALA A 85 1.82 8.24 7.10
CA ALA A 85 1.03 7.73 5.99
C ALA A 85 1.72 8.00 4.64
N VAL A 86 2.19 9.23 4.43
CA VAL A 86 2.98 9.61 3.26
C VAL A 86 4.24 8.74 3.13
N GLY A 87 4.97 8.56 4.24
CA GLY A 87 6.18 7.76 4.29
C GLY A 87 5.93 6.29 3.94
N ALA A 88 4.88 5.68 4.50
CA ALA A 88 4.50 4.30 4.26
C ALA A 88 4.16 4.04 2.78
N VAL A 89 3.25 4.84 2.21
CA VAL A 89 2.84 4.70 0.80
C VAL A 89 4.01 4.97 -0.16
N SER A 90 4.80 6.02 0.09
CA SER A 90 5.97 6.33 -0.73
C SER A 90 7.02 5.22 -0.68
N THR A 91 7.21 4.58 0.48
CA THR A 91 8.12 3.43 0.63
C THR A 91 7.65 2.25 -0.22
N VAL A 92 6.36 1.93 -0.21
CA VAL A 92 5.80 0.87 -1.07
C VAL A 92 6.01 1.20 -2.54
N VAL A 93 5.64 2.41 -2.99
CA VAL A 93 5.80 2.82 -4.40
C VAL A 93 7.26 2.75 -4.85
N THR A 94 8.19 3.24 -4.03
CA THR A 94 9.63 3.23 -4.36
C THR A 94 10.19 1.82 -4.47
N ASN A 95 9.78 0.88 -3.61
CA ASN A 95 10.32 -0.48 -3.62
C ASN A 95 9.61 -1.42 -4.60
N VAL A 96 8.38 -1.12 -4.98
CA VAL A 96 7.62 -1.92 -5.97
C VAL A 96 7.95 -1.46 -7.39
N VAL A 97 7.81 -0.17 -7.68
CA VAL A 97 7.97 0.41 -9.02
C VAL A 97 9.34 1.05 -9.22
N GLY A 98 9.81 1.83 -8.23
CA GLY A 98 11.09 2.53 -8.32
C GLY A 98 11.21 3.43 -9.54
N THR A 99 12.14 3.12 -10.42
CA THR A 99 12.36 3.83 -11.70
C THR A 99 11.51 3.30 -12.87
N GLY A 100 10.55 2.44 -12.58
CA GLY A 100 9.68 1.77 -13.53
C GLY A 100 10.04 0.31 -13.76
N LEU A 101 8.99 -0.52 -13.88
CA LEU A 101 9.12 -1.91 -14.28
C LEU A 101 9.40 -1.97 -15.78
N LYS A 102 10.34 -2.81 -16.17
CA LYS A 102 10.74 -3.00 -17.58
C LYS A 102 10.42 -4.43 -18.01
N PRO A 103 9.83 -4.63 -19.18
CA PRO A 103 9.63 -5.98 -19.69
C PRO A 103 10.94 -6.58 -20.14
N GLN A 104 11.09 -7.86 -19.90
CA GLN A 104 12.02 -8.75 -20.54
C GLN A 104 11.19 -9.76 -21.33
N ALA A 105 11.28 -9.74 -22.63
CA ALA A 105 10.47 -10.58 -23.50
C ALA A 105 10.92 -12.04 -23.37
N HIS A 106 9.97 -12.92 -23.08
CA HIS A 106 10.18 -14.37 -23.01
C HIS A 106 9.09 -15.06 -23.84
N ILE A 107 9.37 -15.26 -25.12
CA ILE A 107 8.44 -15.95 -26.03
C ILE A 107 8.47 -17.46 -25.79
N ASP A 108 7.33 -18.13 -26.03
CA ASP A 108 7.30 -19.61 -25.98
C ASP A 108 7.98 -20.19 -27.22
N ARG A 109 9.26 -20.56 -27.03
CA ARG A 109 10.12 -21.11 -28.09
C ARG A 109 9.58 -22.40 -28.68
N ASN A 110 8.85 -23.21 -27.92
CA ASN A 110 8.28 -24.46 -28.42
C ASN A 110 7.14 -24.21 -29.40
N VAL A 111 6.25 -23.29 -29.06
CA VAL A 111 5.10 -22.91 -29.89
C VAL A 111 5.55 -22.17 -31.13
N LEU A 112 6.56 -21.30 -31.02
CA LEU A 112 7.00 -20.41 -32.10
C LEU A 112 8.08 -21.00 -33.01
N ARG A 113 8.62 -22.16 -32.70
CA ARG A 113 9.63 -22.83 -33.54
C ARG A 113 9.21 -23.05 -35.01
N PRO A 114 7.94 -23.33 -35.35
CA PRO A 114 7.50 -23.41 -36.77
C PRO A 114 7.58 -22.09 -37.51
N TYR A 115 7.50 -20.95 -36.80
CA TYR A 115 7.46 -19.61 -37.36
C TYR A 115 8.85 -18.96 -37.41
N LEU A 116 9.59 -18.98 -36.28
CA LEU A 116 10.88 -18.30 -36.15
C LEU A 116 12.10 -19.23 -36.38
N LYS A 117 11.89 -20.53 -36.49
CA LYS A 117 12.81 -21.61 -36.90
C LYS A 117 14.12 -21.75 -36.13
N THR A 118 14.81 -20.68 -35.72
CA THR A 118 16.11 -20.72 -35.02
C THR A 118 16.04 -19.94 -33.69
N ASP A 119 16.89 -20.35 -32.75
CA ASP A 119 16.94 -19.70 -31.44
C ASP A 119 17.47 -18.25 -31.56
N GLU A 120 18.40 -17.99 -32.50
CA GLU A 120 18.91 -16.65 -32.78
C GLU A 120 17.81 -15.70 -33.32
N ALA A 121 16.89 -16.22 -34.18
CA ALA A 121 15.76 -15.42 -34.68
C ALA A 121 14.75 -15.11 -33.55
N MET A 122 14.61 -16.00 -32.59
CA MET A 122 13.77 -15.79 -31.41
C MET A 122 14.37 -14.72 -30.50
N GLU A 123 15.67 -14.77 -30.20
CA GLU A 123 16.39 -13.77 -29.42
C GLU A 123 16.38 -12.39 -30.12
N GLU A 124 16.56 -12.34 -31.44
CA GLU A 124 16.47 -11.11 -32.21
C GLU A 124 15.07 -10.50 -32.11
N TRP A 125 14.03 -11.33 -32.16
CA TRP A 125 12.64 -10.91 -32.01
C TRP A 125 12.39 -10.35 -30.61
N GLU A 126 12.80 -11.05 -29.54
CA GLU A 126 12.69 -10.63 -28.14
C GLU A 126 13.37 -9.25 -27.94
N ASN A 127 14.60 -9.13 -28.36
CA ASN A 127 15.37 -7.87 -28.29
C ASN A 127 14.74 -6.71 -29.09
N LYS A 128 14.09 -7.02 -30.22
CA LYS A 128 13.42 -6.01 -31.04
C LYS A 128 12.11 -5.57 -30.40
N ALA A 129 11.34 -6.52 -29.82
CA ALA A 129 10.10 -6.23 -29.10
C ALA A 129 10.35 -5.33 -27.88
N GLU A 130 11.38 -5.61 -27.09
CA GLU A 130 11.78 -4.79 -25.95
C GLU A 130 12.17 -3.36 -26.37
N ARG A 131 12.97 -3.22 -27.42
CA ARG A 131 13.37 -1.90 -27.95
C ARG A 131 12.17 -1.09 -28.43
N ILE A 132 11.24 -1.74 -29.13
CA ILE A 132 10.00 -1.11 -29.61
C ILE A 132 9.16 -0.64 -28.43
N PHE A 133 8.95 -1.52 -27.44
CA PHE A 133 8.21 -1.14 -26.24
C PHE A 133 8.91 -0.02 -25.48
N GLN A 134 10.23 -0.07 -25.30
CA GLN A 134 10.99 0.99 -24.63
C GLN A 134 10.90 2.35 -25.34
N MET A 135 10.85 2.37 -26.68
CA MET A 135 10.61 3.59 -27.45
C MET A 135 9.25 4.20 -27.14
N TRP A 136 8.21 3.39 -27.04
CA TRP A 136 6.88 3.84 -26.65
C TRP A 136 6.85 4.27 -25.18
N ALA A 137 7.38 3.47 -24.27
CA ALA A 137 7.34 3.66 -22.84
C ALA A 137 8.11 4.90 -22.35
N SER A 138 9.21 5.26 -23.02
CA SER A 138 10.01 6.44 -22.67
C SER A 138 9.44 7.74 -23.21
N ASN A 139 8.55 7.67 -24.21
CA ASN A 139 7.91 8.84 -24.79
C ASN A 139 6.67 9.24 -23.97
N ARG A 140 6.48 10.53 -23.71
CA ARG A 140 5.28 11.06 -23.04
C ARG A 140 4.00 10.93 -23.87
N ASP A 141 4.09 10.62 -25.15
CA ASP A 141 2.93 10.34 -26.00
C ASP A 141 2.22 9.04 -25.63
N CYS A 142 2.83 8.18 -24.80
CA CYS A 142 2.18 7.01 -24.20
C CYS A 142 1.05 7.39 -23.22
N ASP A 143 1.11 8.60 -22.65
CA ASP A 143 0.02 9.21 -21.89
C ASP A 143 -0.86 10.07 -22.83
N ILE A 144 -2.19 9.91 -22.72
CA ILE A 144 -3.13 10.71 -23.52
C ILE A 144 -2.98 12.20 -23.24
N THR A 145 -2.60 12.57 -22.01
CA THR A 145 -2.39 13.95 -21.57
C THR A 145 -0.99 14.47 -21.90
N ARG A 146 -0.06 13.62 -22.31
CA ARG A 146 1.36 13.92 -22.53
C ARG A 146 2.11 14.43 -21.29
N GLY A 147 1.57 14.14 -20.11
CA GLY A 147 2.15 14.57 -18.84
C GLY A 147 3.28 13.67 -18.36
N GLN A 148 3.15 12.37 -18.62
CA GLN A 148 3.96 11.32 -18.00
C GLN A 148 4.48 10.32 -19.01
N ASN A 149 5.62 9.69 -18.70
CA ASN A 149 6.09 8.49 -19.37
C ASN A 149 5.50 7.23 -18.67
N PHE A 150 5.74 6.04 -19.23
CA PHE A 150 5.16 4.81 -18.71
C PHE A 150 5.62 4.47 -17.27
N ALA A 151 6.86 4.77 -16.90
CA ALA A 151 7.36 4.55 -15.56
C ALA A 151 6.67 5.47 -14.51
N GLU A 152 6.46 6.74 -14.87
CA GLU A 152 5.71 7.69 -14.06
C GLU A 152 4.24 7.28 -13.92
N MET A 153 3.62 6.75 -15.00
CA MET A 153 2.25 6.21 -14.95
C MET A 153 2.15 4.97 -14.04
N GLN A 154 3.12 4.06 -14.07
CA GLN A 154 3.16 2.92 -13.15
C GLN A 154 3.18 3.38 -11.69
N ALA A 155 4.01 4.36 -11.36
CA ALA A 155 4.09 4.90 -10.00
C ALA A 155 2.78 5.58 -9.58
N LEU A 156 2.15 6.34 -10.49
CA LEU A 156 0.86 6.98 -10.25
C LEU A 156 -0.26 5.96 -10.04
N ILE A 157 -0.33 4.92 -10.86
CA ILE A 157 -1.33 3.85 -10.75
C ILE A 157 -1.21 3.11 -9.41
N LEU A 158 0.00 2.69 -9.04
CA LEU A 158 0.21 2.04 -7.74
C LEU A 158 -0.17 2.97 -6.59
N ARG A 159 0.26 4.24 -6.64
CA ARG A 159 -0.09 5.22 -5.62
C ARG A 159 -1.60 5.42 -5.53
N SER A 160 -2.30 5.57 -6.65
CA SER A 160 -3.76 5.75 -6.69
C SER A 160 -4.50 4.53 -6.13
N CYS A 161 -4.04 3.30 -6.43
CA CYS A 161 -4.57 2.08 -5.82
C CYS A 161 -4.39 2.07 -4.29
N LEU A 162 -3.22 2.45 -3.80
CA LEU A 162 -2.96 2.50 -2.35
C LEU A 162 -3.76 3.60 -1.66
N GLU A 163 -3.97 4.72 -2.33
CA GLU A 163 -4.68 5.89 -1.81
C GLU A 163 -6.20 5.71 -1.82
N SER A 164 -6.76 5.30 -2.95
CA SER A 164 -8.21 5.28 -3.20
C SER A 164 -8.82 3.87 -3.26
N GLY A 165 -7.97 2.83 -3.22
CA GLY A 165 -8.38 1.42 -3.30
C GLY A 165 -8.35 0.85 -4.70
N ASP A 166 -8.72 1.64 -5.69
CA ASP A 166 -8.69 1.26 -7.11
C ASP A 166 -8.32 2.44 -8.01
N VAL A 167 -7.97 2.13 -9.26
CA VAL A 167 -7.71 3.09 -10.34
C VAL A 167 -8.05 2.44 -11.66
N PHE A 168 -8.39 3.27 -12.64
CA PHE A 168 -8.74 2.80 -13.98
C PHE A 168 -7.77 3.34 -15.02
N ALA A 169 -7.42 2.48 -15.98
CA ALA A 169 -6.58 2.86 -17.11
C ALA A 169 -7.30 2.50 -18.42
N LEU A 170 -7.65 3.53 -19.16
CA LEU A 170 -8.38 3.43 -20.42
C LEU A 170 -7.41 3.44 -21.61
N ARG A 171 -7.47 2.43 -22.46
CA ARG A 171 -6.79 2.42 -23.75
C ARG A 171 -7.44 3.43 -24.68
N LYS A 172 -6.65 4.36 -25.19
CA LYS A 172 -7.04 5.29 -26.26
C LYS A 172 -6.14 5.07 -27.47
N TYR A 173 -6.71 5.22 -28.65
CA TYR A 173 -5.95 5.25 -29.88
C TYR A 173 -6.03 6.65 -30.49
N LYS A 174 -4.87 7.30 -30.62
CA LYS A 174 -4.79 8.66 -31.18
C LYS A 174 -3.49 8.82 -31.97
N GLU A 175 -3.61 8.84 -33.27
CA GLU A 175 -2.47 9.17 -34.13
C GLU A 175 -2.02 10.60 -33.93
N ARG A 176 -0.73 10.79 -33.83
CA ARG A 176 -0.08 12.09 -33.62
C ARG A 176 1.10 12.24 -34.57
N ALA A 177 1.26 13.43 -35.15
CA ALA A 177 2.38 13.71 -36.03
C ALA A 177 3.71 13.55 -35.30
N GLY A 178 4.63 12.79 -35.89
CA GLY A 178 5.96 12.56 -35.34
C GLY A 178 6.06 11.42 -34.32
N THR A 179 4.95 10.70 -34.03
CA THR A 179 4.96 9.52 -33.15
C THR A 179 4.67 8.25 -33.92
N PRO A 180 5.40 7.15 -33.69
CA PRO A 180 5.20 5.89 -34.38
C PRO A 180 3.94 5.16 -33.89
N PHE A 181 3.46 5.42 -32.67
CA PHE A 181 2.36 4.72 -32.02
C PHE A 181 1.15 5.62 -31.82
N GLY A 182 -0.05 5.07 -32.02
CA GLY A 182 -1.32 5.70 -31.68
C GLY A 182 -1.85 5.27 -30.32
N THR A 183 -1.40 4.12 -29.79
CA THR A 183 -1.79 3.64 -28.47
C THR A 183 -1.30 4.58 -27.39
N ALA A 184 -2.24 5.08 -26.58
CA ALA A 184 -1.98 5.92 -25.40
C ALA A 184 -2.91 5.49 -24.26
N ILE A 185 -2.47 5.68 -23.03
CA ILE A 185 -3.22 5.32 -21.83
C ILE A 185 -3.78 6.59 -21.18
N GLN A 186 -5.04 6.54 -20.76
CA GLN A 186 -5.66 7.55 -19.92
C GLN A 186 -5.90 6.97 -18.53
N ILE A 187 -5.23 7.53 -17.53
CA ILE A 187 -5.50 7.16 -16.13
C ILE A 187 -6.73 7.94 -15.66
N ILE A 188 -7.68 7.24 -15.05
CA ILE A 188 -8.95 7.78 -14.58
C ILE A 188 -9.04 7.50 -13.09
N GLU A 189 -9.37 8.55 -12.33
CA GLU A 189 -9.55 8.50 -10.88
C GLU A 189 -10.76 7.64 -10.50
N ALA A 190 -10.66 6.96 -9.37
CA ALA A 190 -11.66 6.03 -8.85
C ALA A 190 -13.08 6.63 -8.75
N ASP A 191 -13.20 7.90 -8.33
CA ASP A 191 -14.48 8.55 -8.08
C ASP A 191 -15.21 8.95 -9.37
N ARG A 192 -14.49 9.04 -10.50
CA ARG A 192 -15.09 9.27 -11.81
C ARG A 192 -15.82 8.05 -12.38
N ILE A 193 -15.66 6.89 -11.76
CA ILE A 193 -16.45 5.70 -12.07
C ILE A 193 -17.55 5.62 -11.04
N ALA A 194 -18.76 6.04 -11.44
CA ALA A 194 -19.90 6.17 -10.56
C ALA A 194 -21.20 5.77 -11.29
N ASP A 195 -22.24 5.52 -10.53
CA ASP A 195 -23.52 5.12 -11.08
C ASP A 195 -24.21 6.32 -11.75
N PRO A 196 -24.68 6.20 -13.00
CA PRO A 196 -25.52 7.22 -13.62
C PRO A 196 -26.91 7.27 -12.95
N ASP A 197 -27.61 8.40 -13.07
CA ASP A 197 -28.93 8.62 -12.44
C ASP A 197 -30.00 7.58 -12.84
N ASP A 198 -29.86 6.98 -14.04
CA ASP A 198 -30.75 5.98 -14.60
C ASP A 198 -30.18 4.54 -14.49
N SER A 199 -29.31 4.31 -13.50
CA SER A 199 -28.66 3.01 -13.29
C SER A 199 -29.69 1.90 -12.99
N ASN A 200 -29.41 0.69 -13.49
CA ASN A 200 -30.17 -0.53 -13.21
C ASN A 200 -29.41 -1.42 -12.22
N GLU A 201 -30.04 -2.52 -11.78
CA GLU A 201 -29.49 -3.45 -10.78
C GLU A 201 -28.16 -4.11 -11.20
N ASN A 202 -27.82 -4.10 -12.50
CA ASN A 202 -26.56 -4.67 -13.01
C ASN A 202 -25.39 -3.69 -12.93
N ILE A 203 -25.65 -2.42 -12.59
CA ILE A 203 -24.61 -1.39 -12.41
C ILE A 203 -24.37 -1.20 -10.92
N VAL A 204 -23.16 -1.49 -10.49
CA VAL A 204 -22.73 -1.35 -9.10
C VAL A 204 -21.49 -0.49 -9.03
N ALA A 205 -21.60 0.66 -8.41
CA ALA A 205 -20.52 1.63 -8.25
C ALA A 205 -19.81 1.98 -9.58
N GLY A 206 -20.61 2.18 -10.64
CA GLY A 206 -20.15 2.54 -11.99
C GLY A 206 -19.64 1.39 -12.84
N VAL A 207 -19.70 0.17 -12.34
CA VAL A 207 -19.31 -1.04 -13.08
C VAL A 207 -20.54 -1.83 -13.48
N GLU A 208 -20.75 -2.00 -14.77
CA GLU A 208 -21.82 -2.83 -15.31
C GLU A 208 -21.32 -4.25 -15.47
N MET A 209 -22.03 -5.22 -14.89
CA MET A 209 -21.64 -6.63 -14.84
C MET A 209 -22.66 -7.52 -15.56
N ASP A 210 -22.20 -8.66 -16.04
CA ASP A 210 -23.06 -9.74 -16.51
C ASP A 210 -23.59 -10.61 -15.35
N ASP A 211 -24.38 -11.63 -15.70
CA ASP A 211 -24.98 -12.56 -14.74
C ASP A 211 -23.94 -13.38 -13.94
N ASP A 212 -22.74 -13.51 -14.47
CA ASP A 212 -21.62 -14.21 -13.81
C ASP A 212 -20.74 -13.26 -12.97
N GLY A 213 -21.02 -11.95 -12.99
CA GLY A 213 -20.29 -10.91 -12.29
C GLY A 213 -19.01 -10.46 -13.01
N ALA A 214 -18.91 -10.71 -14.33
CA ALA A 214 -17.81 -10.18 -15.13
C ALA A 214 -18.16 -8.76 -15.63
N PRO A 215 -17.17 -7.81 -15.64
CA PRO A 215 -17.42 -6.45 -16.08
C PRO A 215 -17.65 -6.41 -17.58
N ILE A 216 -18.79 -5.83 -18.01
CA ILE A 216 -19.17 -5.61 -19.40
C ILE A 216 -18.79 -4.18 -19.83
N ALA A 217 -19.05 -3.21 -18.95
CA ALA A 217 -18.79 -1.80 -19.23
C ALA A 217 -18.53 -1.00 -17.95
N TYR A 218 -18.00 0.19 -18.12
CA TYR A 218 -17.74 1.17 -17.07
C TYR A 218 -18.38 2.50 -17.39
N HIS A 219 -19.06 3.10 -16.40
CA HIS A 219 -19.70 4.39 -16.53
C HIS A 219 -18.75 5.48 -16.01
N VAL A 220 -18.21 6.28 -16.90
CA VAL A 220 -17.19 7.28 -16.61
C VAL A 220 -17.80 8.66 -16.61
N ALA A 221 -17.78 9.34 -15.49
CA ALA A 221 -18.20 10.74 -15.35
C ALA A 221 -17.22 11.67 -16.09
N ASN A 222 -17.74 12.75 -16.69
CA ASN A 222 -16.97 13.78 -17.38
C ASN A 222 -16.00 14.54 -16.45
N HIS A 223 -16.34 14.69 -15.16
CA HIS A 223 -15.52 15.26 -14.09
C HIS A 223 -15.75 14.50 -12.79
N ASN A 224 -15.02 14.85 -11.72
CA ASN A 224 -15.25 14.23 -10.41
C ASN A 224 -16.64 14.64 -9.91
N PRO A 225 -17.52 13.69 -9.49
CA PRO A 225 -18.86 13.98 -9.00
C PRO A 225 -18.92 14.96 -7.82
N ASP A 226 -17.86 15.01 -7.00
CA ASP A 226 -17.78 15.90 -5.83
C ASP A 226 -17.29 17.33 -6.15
N ASP A 227 -16.96 17.62 -7.43
CA ASP A 227 -16.50 18.93 -7.86
C ASP A 227 -17.70 19.91 -8.07
N TYR A 228 -17.95 20.77 -7.11
CA TYR A 228 -19.05 21.76 -7.12
C TYR A 228 -18.97 22.85 -8.21
N GLN A 229 -17.83 23.00 -8.88
CA GLN A 229 -17.60 24.09 -9.85
C GLN A 229 -17.81 23.68 -11.31
N HIS A 230 -18.17 22.44 -11.58
CA HIS A 230 -18.37 21.91 -12.94
C HIS A 230 -19.87 21.83 -13.27
N GLY A 231 -20.20 21.87 -14.57
CA GLY A 231 -21.58 21.81 -15.05
C GLY A 231 -22.28 20.47 -14.75
N ALA A 232 -23.32 20.16 -15.51
CA ALA A 232 -24.05 18.90 -15.34
C ALA A 232 -23.13 17.68 -15.43
N LEU A 233 -23.36 16.71 -14.55
CA LEU A 233 -22.65 15.44 -14.56
C LEU A 233 -23.13 14.61 -15.75
N GLU A 234 -22.23 14.27 -16.64
CA GLU A 234 -22.50 13.44 -17.81
C GLU A 234 -21.67 12.17 -17.74
N PHE A 235 -22.28 11.03 -18.08
CA PHE A 235 -21.62 9.73 -18.08
C PHE A 235 -21.38 9.21 -19.48
N VAL A 236 -20.20 8.66 -19.71
CA VAL A 236 -19.86 7.95 -20.93
C VAL A 236 -19.71 6.47 -20.60
N LYS A 237 -20.52 5.63 -21.23
CA LYS A 237 -20.40 4.18 -21.12
C LYS A 237 -19.22 3.70 -21.98
N ILE A 238 -18.23 3.07 -21.34
CA ILE A 238 -17.06 2.51 -22.00
C ILE A 238 -17.09 0.98 -21.84
N PRO A 239 -17.11 0.21 -22.93
CA PRO A 239 -17.08 -1.25 -22.85
C PRO A 239 -15.77 -1.73 -22.21
N ALA A 240 -15.84 -2.83 -21.47
CA ALA A 240 -14.65 -3.44 -20.84
C ALA A 240 -13.69 -4.01 -21.90
N PHE A 241 -14.26 -4.53 -22.99
CA PHE A 241 -13.53 -5.13 -24.12
C PHE A 241 -14.01 -4.49 -25.42
N ASP A 242 -13.14 -4.46 -26.43
CA ASP A 242 -13.51 -4.09 -27.79
C ASP A 242 -14.14 -5.27 -28.57
N GLU A 243 -14.53 -5.03 -29.83
CA GLU A 243 -15.17 -6.04 -30.71
C GLU A 243 -14.24 -7.23 -30.99
N ASP A 244 -12.93 -7.03 -30.92
CA ASP A 244 -11.90 -8.06 -31.11
C ASP A 244 -11.51 -8.79 -29.82
N GLY A 245 -12.14 -8.45 -28.69
CA GLY A 245 -11.89 -9.05 -27.38
C GLY A 245 -10.68 -8.48 -26.63
N TYR A 246 -10.11 -7.37 -27.08
CA TYR A 246 -9.04 -6.68 -26.34
C TYR A 246 -9.63 -5.82 -25.23
N ARG A 247 -8.96 -5.81 -24.09
CA ARG A 247 -9.37 -4.94 -22.98
C ARG A 247 -9.27 -3.47 -23.36
N GLN A 248 -10.36 -2.74 -23.24
CA GLN A 248 -10.39 -1.28 -23.37
C GLN A 248 -10.16 -0.57 -22.04
N MET A 249 -10.73 -1.11 -20.94
CA MET A 249 -10.58 -0.57 -19.62
C MET A 249 -9.86 -1.59 -18.72
N LEU A 250 -8.78 -1.17 -18.10
CA LEU A 250 -8.10 -1.90 -17.05
C LEU A 250 -8.60 -1.37 -15.70
N HIS A 251 -9.28 -2.20 -14.93
CA HIS A 251 -9.69 -1.91 -13.56
C HIS A 251 -8.69 -2.56 -12.60
N ILE A 252 -7.87 -1.74 -11.97
CA ILE A 252 -6.70 -2.15 -11.20
C ILE A 252 -7.01 -1.99 -9.71
N PHE A 253 -7.22 -3.12 -9.01
CA PHE A 253 -7.47 -3.16 -7.58
C PHE A 253 -7.20 -4.55 -7.00
N THR A 254 -7.02 -4.63 -5.68
CA THR A 254 -6.84 -5.90 -4.98
C THR A 254 -8.18 -6.37 -4.41
N ARG A 255 -8.65 -7.54 -4.84
CA ARG A 255 -9.85 -8.18 -4.27
C ARG A 255 -9.50 -8.85 -2.94
N VAL A 256 -10.02 -8.33 -1.84
CA VAL A 256 -9.84 -8.91 -0.50
C VAL A 256 -10.89 -9.98 -0.22
N ARG A 257 -12.08 -9.87 -0.83
CA ARG A 257 -13.16 -10.85 -0.74
C ARG A 257 -13.73 -11.14 -2.13
N PRO A 258 -14.19 -12.38 -2.40
CA PRO A 258 -14.97 -12.67 -3.60
C PRO A 258 -16.21 -11.76 -3.69
N GLY A 259 -16.58 -11.35 -4.89
CA GLY A 259 -17.76 -10.51 -5.13
C GLY A 259 -17.56 -9.04 -4.76
N MET A 260 -16.34 -8.56 -4.54
CA MET A 260 -16.05 -7.12 -4.44
C MET A 260 -15.91 -6.52 -5.83
N THR A 261 -16.69 -5.46 -6.07
CA THR A 261 -16.68 -4.70 -7.33
C THR A 261 -15.63 -3.58 -7.30
N ARG A 262 -15.36 -3.00 -6.13
CA ARG A 262 -14.42 -1.89 -5.95
C ARG A 262 -13.34 -2.22 -4.91
N GLY A 263 -12.19 -1.58 -5.05
CA GLY A 263 -11.08 -1.71 -4.10
C GLY A 263 -11.22 -0.82 -2.86
N VAL A 264 -10.55 -1.21 -1.78
CA VAL A 264 -10.51 -0.47 -0.51
C VAL A 264 -9.12 0.16 -0.33
N PRO A 265 -9.02 1.42 0.14
CA PRO A 265 -7.74 2.08 0.40
C PRO A 265 -6.81 1.25 1.29
N TYR A 266 -5.52 1.24 0.96
CA TYR A 266 -4.51 0.51 1.72
C TYR A 266 -4.42 0.94 3.18
N LEU A 267 -4.68 2.22 3.46
CA LEU A 267 -4.66 2.79 4.81
C LEU A 267 -5.94 2.50 5.60
N ALA A 268 -7.01 1.94 4.99
CA ALA A 268 -8.30 1.75 5.64
C ALA A 268 -8.21 1.13 7.06
N PRO A 269 -7.47 0.03 7.30
CA PRO A 269 -7.39 -0.59 8.63
C PRO A 269 -6.65 0.25 9.67
N VAL A 270 -5.91 1.26 9.28
CA VAL A 270 -5.04 2.07 10.17
C VAL A 270 -5.41 3.54 10.23
N ILE A 271 -6.46 3.98 9.51
CA ILE A 271 -6.92 5.38 9.48
C ILE A 271 -7.10 5.92 10.90
N GLU A 272 -7.83 5.20 11.74
CA GLU A 272 -8.10 5.62 13.11
C GLU A 272 -6.83 5.69 13.96
N SER A 273 -5.99 4.66 13.88
CA SER A 273 -4.73 4.60 14.63
C SER A 273 -3.77 5.72 14.23
N LEU A 274 -3.65 6.03 12.95
CA LEU A 274 -2.84 7.14 12.44
C LEU A 274 -3.39 8.48 12.95
N LYS A 275 -4.70 8.69 12.89
CA LYS A 275 -5.31 9.93 13.37
C LYS A 275 -5.19 10.12 14.88
N GLN A 276 -5.33 9.05 15.65
CA GLN A 276 -5.10 9.08 17.10
C GLN A 276 -3.64 9.37 17.45
N LEU A 277 -2.70 8.80 16.72
CA LEU A 277 -1.26 9.05 16.90
C LEU A 277 -0.91 10.50 16.60
N ASP A 278 -1.43 11.07 15.51
CA ASP A 278 -1.26 12.50 15.18
C ASP A 278 -1.74 13.39 16.34
N ARG A 279 -2.97 13.17 16.80
CA ARG A 279 -3.56 13.96 17.90
C ARG A 279 -2.78 13.81 19.22
N TYR A 280 -2.29 12.61 19.50
CA TYR A 280 -1.46 12.37 20.69
C TYR A 280 -0.12 13.08 20.61
N THR A 281 0.53 13.04 19.46
CA THR A 281 1.79 13.73 19.21
C THR A 281 1.61 15.25 19.29
N GLU A 282 0.55 15.80 18.71
CA GLU A 282 0.20 17.23 18.80
C GLU A 282 -0.05 17.66 20.27
N ALA A 283 -0.82 16.85 21.02
CA ALA A 283 -1.09 17.12 22.43
C ALA A 283 0.19 17.08 23.28
N GLU A 284 1.14 16.18 22.99
CA GLU A 284 2.40 16.09 23.71
C GLU A 284 3.33 17.28 23.37
N ILE A 285 3.36 17.71 22.11
CA ILE A 285 4.08 18.93 21.69
C ILE A 285 3.50 20.16 22.39
N MET A 286 2.18 20.30 22.42
CA MET A 286 1.51 21.42 23.12
C MET A 286 1.80 21.38 24.60
N ALA A 287 1.79 20.20 25.23
CA ALA A 287 2.14 20.05 26.64
C ALA A 287 3.60 20.42 26.91
N ALA A 288 4.52 20.06 26.01
CA ALA A 288 5.94 20.44 26.10
C ALA A 288 6.14 21.96 25.96
N VAL A 289 5.42 22.60 25.02
CA VAL A 289 5.42 24.05 24.85
C VAL A 289 4.90 24.75 26.11
N ILE A 290 3.76 24.32 26.64
CA ILE A 290 3.18 24.87 27.87
C ILE A 290 4.14 24.69 29.06
N SER A 291 4.78 23.53 29.16
CA SER A 291 5.77 23.24 30.21
C SER A 291 7.00 24.14 30.12
N SER A 292 7.39 24.54 28.91
CA SER A 292 8.52 25.46 28.71
C SER A 292 8.18 26.91 29.04
N MET A 293 6.89 27.26 29.07
CA MET A 293 6.38 28.52 29.57
C MET A 293 6.11 28.34 31.07
N PHE A 294 7.04 28.76 31.94
CA PHE A 294 6.85 28.67 33.37
C PHE A 294 5.51 29.29 33.77
N THR A 295 4.51 28.47 34.07
CA THR A 295 3.24 28.95 34.58
C THR A 295 3.37 29.05 36.11
N ILE A 296 3.54 30.27 36.59
CA ILE A 296 3.60 30.59 38.02
C ILE A 296 2.20 31.00 38.41
N PHE A 297 1.59 30.24 39.33
CA PHE A 297 0.37 30.68 40.02
C PHE A 297 0.77 31.40 41.30
N VAL A 298 0.37 32.67 41.42
CA VAL A 298 0.46 33.42 42.65
C VAL A 298 -0.79 33.12 43.46
N LYS A 299 -0.64 32.36 44.54
CA LYS A 299 -1.72 32.05 45.47
C LYS A 299 -1.69 33.04 46.60
N THR A 300 -2.76 33.79 46.79
CA THR A 300 -2.90 34.70 47.94
C THR A 300 -3.68 33.98 49.02
N GLU A 301 -3.06 33.77 50.18
CA GLU A 301 -3.76 33.32 51.39
C GLU A 301 -4.40 34.53 52.07
N SER A 302 -5.69 34.80 51.76
CA SER A 302 -6.47 35.75 52.54
C SER A 302 -7.07 35.02 53.73
N GLU A 303 -6.66 35.39 54.93
CA GLU A 303 -7.23 34.88 56.20
C GLU A 303 -8.64 35.39 56.51
N GLU A 304 -9.35 36.09 55.63
CA GLU A 304 -10.69 36.61 55.95
C GLU A 304 -11.76 36.18 54.96
N GLY A 305 -12.35 35.04 55.26
CA GLY A 305 -13.74 34.75 54.89
C GLY A 305 -14.72 35.52 55.73
N LEU A 306 -14.71 36.83 55.71
CA LEU A 306 -15.75 37.65 56.35
C LEU A 306 -16.21 38.76 55.43
N GLN A 307 -17.50 38.78 55.28
CA GLN A 307 -18.24 39.79 54.53
C GLN A 307 -17.84 41.22 54.98
N PRO A 308 -17.71 42.15 54.04
CA PRO A 308 -17.55 43.53 54.43
C PRO A 308 -18.86 44.01 55.09
N MET A 309 -18.85 44.20 56.42
CA MET A 309 -19.82 45.08 57.06
C MET A 309 -19.56 46.48 56.51
N VAL A 310 -20.47 46.96 55.69
CA VAL A 310 -20.45 48.32 55.17
C VAL A 310 -20.72 49.25 56.37
N PRO A 311 -19.80 50.13 56.78
CA PRO A 311 -20.11 51.19 57.69
C PRO A 311 -20.90 52.24 56.92
N MET A 312 -22.07 52.60 57.44
CA MET A 312 -22.86 53.75 56.95
C MET A 312 -22.05 55.01 57.22
N GLY A 313 -21.49 55.62 56.19
CA GLY A 313 -20.96 56.98 56.25
C GLY A 313 -19.45 57.08 55.98
N GLY A 314 -19.10 57.54 54.79
CA GLY A 314 -17.85 58.21 54.51
C GLY A 314 -16.83 57.44 53.66
N ASN A 315 -16.60 57.94 52.48
CA ASN A 315 -15.49 57.69 51.55
C ASN A 315 -15.29 56.24 51.09
N GLU A 316 -15.71 55.98 49.87
CA GLU A 316 -15.36 54.75 49.15
C GLU A 316 -13.84 54.55 49.14
N PRO A 317 -13.31 53.40 49.60
CA PRO A 317 -11.96 53.03 49.25
C PRO A 317 -11.94 52.77 47.75
N THR A 318 -11.27 53.62 46.99
CA THR A 318 -10.92 53.35 45.59
C THR A 318 -10.10 52.03 45.55
N VAL A 319 -10.81 50.95 45.30
CA VAL A 319 -10.15 49.70 44.86
C VAL A 319 -9.66 49.99 43.42
N THR A 320 -8.43 50.40 43.32
CA THR A 320 -7.71 50.45 42.06
C THR A 320 -7.73 49.04 41.44
N PRO A 321 -8.37 48.84 40.30
CA PRO A 321 -8.24 47.55 39.61
C PRO A 321 -6.75 47.36 39.31
N ARG A 322 -6.14 46.35 39.87
CA ARG A 322 -4.79 45.96 39.49
C ARG A 322 -4.81 45.50 38.05
N ASN A 323 -4.26 46.32 37.17
CA ASN A 323 -3.85 45.92 35.85
C ASN A 323 -2.50 45.18 35.99
N SER A 324 -2.55 43.94 36.48
CA SER A 324 -1.36 43.08 36.58
C SER A 324 -1.22 42.35 35.25
N ASP A 325 -0.82 43.07 34.22
CA ASP A 325 -0.26 42.47 33.01
C ASP A 325 1.12 41.91 33.34
N TYR A 326 1.16 40.72 33.98
CA TYR A 326 2.41 39.98 34.15
C TYR A 326 2.85 39.47 32.76
N LYS A 327 3.75 40.19 32.11
CA LYS A 327 4.44 39.71 30.93
C LYS A 327 5.48 38.69 31.34
N LEU A 328 5.16 37.42 31.18
CA LEU A 328 6.10 36.33 31.39
C LEU A 328 7.19 36.38 30.30
N SER A 329 8.42 36.62 30.68
CA SER A 329 9.60 36.48 29.83
C SER A 329 10.60 35.52 30.50
N PRO A 330 11.45 34.82 29.74
CA PRO A 330 12.49 33.97 30.31
C PRO A 330 13.38 34.78 31.26
N GLY A 331 13.46 34.35 32.50
CA GLY A 331 14.23 35.05 33.56
C GLY A 331 13.51 36.22 34.25
N ALA A 332 12.18 36.37 34.12
CA ALA A 332 11.42 37.38 34.85
C ALA A 332 11.46 37.10 36.36
N ILE A 333 11.80 38.12 37.12
CA ILE A 333 11.75 38.10 38.60
C ILE A 333 10.38 38.69 38.98
N LEU A 334 9.56 37.88 39.65
CA LEU A 334 8.27 38.30 40.20
C LEU A 334 8.46 38.73 41.65
N ASP A 335 8.11 39.96 41.97
CA ASP A 335 8.11 40.48 43.31
C ASP A 335 6.78 40.13 44.00
N LEU A 336 6.84 39.32 45.06
CA LEU A 336 5.70 38.79 45.78
C LEU A 336 5.37 39.67 47.02
N GLN A 337 4.07 39.85 47.27
CA GLN A 337 3.65 40.51 48.49
C GLN A 337 3.66 39.56 49.70
N PRO A 338 3.68 40.12 50.93
CA PRO A 338 3.46 39.31 52.14
C PRO A 338 2.14 38.54 52.01
N ASN A 339 2.12 37.25 52.20
CA ASN A 339 1.01 36.30 52.06
C ASN A 339 0.74 35.82 50.61
N GLU A 340 1.61 36.07 49.66
CA GLU A 340 1.58 35.43 48.35
C GLU A 340 2.57 34.29 48.30
N ALA A 341 2.12 33.14 47.86
CA ALA A 341 2.97 31.97 47.63
C ALA A 341 2.98 31.61 46.15
N ILE A 342 4.13 31.17 45.66
CA ILE A 342 4.27 30.67 44.29
C ILE A 342 3.95 29.19 44.30
N GLU A 343 2.98 28.79 43.52
CA GLU A 343 2.76 27.40 43.19
C GLU A 343 3.17 27.19 41.71
N ILE A 344 4.25 26.47 41.51
CA ILE A 344 4.75 26.13 40.17
C ILE A 344 3.92 24.93 39.69
N ALA A 345 3.14 25.11 38.63
CA ALA A 345 2.56 23.96 37.97
C ALA A 345 3.67 23.18 37.25
N ASP A 346 4.16 22.14 37.90
CA ASP A 346 5.08 21.18 37.30
C ASP A 346 4.25 20.06 36.62
N PRO A 347 4.09 20.06 35.32
CA PRO A 347 3.33 19.05 34.63
C PRO A 347 4.04 17.71 34.52
N LYS A 348 5.17 17.51 35.27
CA LYS A 348 6.00 16.29 35.27
C LYS A 348 6.28 15.77 33.85
N ARG A 349 6.77 16.64 32.99
CA ARG A 349 7.09 16.32 31.57
C ARG A 349 8.61 16.45 31.34
N PRO A 350 9.26 15.70 30.46
CA PRO A 350 8.67 14.85 29.40
C PRO A 350 8.12 13.53 29.92
N ASN A 351 7.07 13.02 29.24
CA ASN A 351 6.48 11.72 29.54
C ASN A 351 7.47 10.59 29.18
N GLN A 352 8.04 9.94 30.17
CA GLN A 352 9.02 8.86 29.98
C GLN A 352 8.46 7.65 29.22
N SER A 353 7.14 7.50 29.17
CA SER A 353 6.47 6.41 28.48
C SER A 353 6.07 6.77 27.04
N PHE A 354 6.32 8.02 26.59
CA PHE A 354 5.90 8.51 25.26
C PHE A 354 6.48 7.65 24.12
N ASP A 355 7.79 7.46 24.11
CA ASP A 355 8.48 6.71 23.05
C ASP A 355 8.01 5.25 22.98
N GLY A 356 7.94 4.56 24.12
CA GLY A 356 7.47 3.17 24.16
C GLY A 356 6.03 2.99 23.72
N PHE A 357 5.15 3.94 24.03
CA PHE A 357 3.76 3.92 23.61
C PHE A 357 3.62 4.16 22.11
N VAL A 358 4.28 5.19 21.58
CA VAL A 358 4.32 5.51 20.15
C VAL A 358 4.87 4.33 19.34
N GLN A 359 5.98 3.74 19.75
CA GLN A 359 6.55 2.55 19.10
C GLN A 359 5.58 1.36 19.08
N SER A 360 4.78 1.15 20.14
CA SER A 360 3.80 0.08 20.19
C SER A 360 2.67 0.28 19.17
N ILE A 361 2.19 1.50 19.00
CA ILE A 361 1.19 1.84 17.97
C ILE A 361 1.79 1.69 16.57
N LEU A 362 3.01 2.18 16.36
CA LEU A 362 3.69 2.08 15.07
C LEU A 362 3.93 0.63 14.65
N ARG A 363 4.24 -0.27 15.60
CA ARG A 363 4.33 -1.71 15.30
C ARG A 363 3.01 -2.31 14.86
N GLN A 364 1.87 -1.92 15.48
CA GLN A 364 0.55 -2.37 15.05
C GLN A 364 0.19 -1.85 13.66
N ILE A 365 0.50 -0.58 13.37
CA ILE A 365 0.33 0.01 12.04
C ILE A 365 1.20 -0.74 11.02
N GLY A 366 2.47 -1.01 11.35
CA GLY A 366 3.38 -1.76 10.49
C GLY A 366 2.86 -3.15 10.15
N VAL A 367 2.33 -3.89 11.13
CA VAL A 367 1.72 -5.21 10.90
C VAL A 367 0.52 -5.12 9.96
N ALA A 368 -0.36 -4.14 10.13
CA ALA A 368 -1.53 -3.96 9.29
C ALA A 368 -1.17 -3.55 7.84
N LEU A 369 -0.07 -2.83 7.67
CA LEU A 369 0.45 -2.39 6.37
C LEU A 369 1.48 -3.36 5.78
N GLU A 370 1.74 -4.50 6.42
CA GLU A 370 2.76 -5.49 5.98
C GLU A 370 4.16 -4.86 5.83
N LEU A 371 4.45 -3.82 6.63
CA LEU A 371 5.75 -3.13 6.66
C LEU A 371 6.43 -3.38 8.01
N PRO A 372 7.63 -3.96 8.05
CA PRO A 372 8.44 -4.01 9.26
C PRO A 372 8.64 -2.63 9.87
N PHE A 373 8.69 -2.57 11.20
CA PHE A 373 8.80 -1.33 11.95
C PHE A 373 9.98 -0.47 11.50
N GLU A 374 11.15 -1.08 11.28
CA GLU A 374 12.38 -0.42 10.86
C GLU A 374 12.24 0.27 9.49
N ILE A 375 11.47 -0.34 8.59
CA ILE A 375 11.21 0.21 7.26
C ILE A 375 10.14 1.31 7.32
N LEU A 376 9.11 1.13 8.16
CA LEU A 376 8.05 2.11 8.33
C LEU A 376 8.59 3.45 8.84
N ILE A 377 9.45 3.41 9.88
CA ILE A 377 10.02 4.61 10.48
C ILE A 377 11.40 5.00 9.90
N LYS A 378 11.95 4.18 9.01
CA LYS A 378 13.28 4.35 8.40
C LYS A 378 14.40 4.47 9.44
N HIS A 379 14.29 3.71 10.53
CA HIS A 379 15.22 3.73 11.65
C HIS A 379 15.76 2.34 11.97
N PHE A 380 17.05 2.13 11.75
CA PHE A 380 17.72 0.84 11.84
C PHE A 380 18.66 0.83 13.05
N THR A 381 18.12 0.65 14.26
CA THR A 381 18.89 0.48 15.50
C THR A 381 19.13 -0.97 15.88
N ALA A 382 18.47 -1.89 15.20
CA ALA A 382 18.61 -3.32 15.43
C ALA A 382 19.97 -3.85 14.97
N SER A 383 20.36 -5.04 15.47
CA SER A 383 21.55 -5.73 14.97
C SER A 383 21.46 -5.95 13.45
N TYR A 384 22.63 -6.06 12.80
CA TYR A 384 22.74 -6.35 11.37
C TYR A 384 21.80 -7.50 10.92
N SER A 385 21.78 -8.61 11.67
CA SER A 385 20.95 -9.78 11.36
C SER A 385 19.46 -9.47 11.43
N ALA A 386 19.03 -8.66 12.42
CA ALA A 386 17.62 -8.28 12.56
C ALA A 386 17.20 -7.31 11.44
N ALA A 387 18.04 -6.34 11.09
CA ALA A 387 17.80 -5.43 9.97
C ALA A 387 17.69 -6.19 8.64
N GLN A 388 18.57 -7.16 8.42
CA GLN A 388 18.53 -8.00 7.21
C GLN A 388 17.26 -8.87 7.18
N ALA A 389 16.84 -9.46 8.30
CA ALA A 389 15.60 -10.22 8.38
C ALA A 389 14.37 -9.35 8.05
N ALA A 390 14.32 -8.12 8.57
CA ALA A 390 13.24 -7.16 8.27
C ALA A 390 13.21 -6.79 6.77
N LEU A 391 14.37 -6.57 6.14
CA LEU A 391 14.46 -6.30 4.70
C LEU A 391 14.00 -7.50 3.86
N VAL A 392 14.36 -8.73 4.25
CA VAL A 392 13.93 -9.95 3.55
C VAL A 392 12.42 -10.12 3.62
N GLU A 393 11.82 -9.86 4.79
CA GLU A 393 10.37 -9.97 4.98
C GLU A 393 9.61 -8.93 4.16
N ALA A 394 10.05 -7.66 4.22
CA ALA A 394 9.45 -6.60 3.40
C ALA A 394 9.59 -6.88 1.89
N TRP A 395 10.70 -7.48 1.49
CA TRP A 395 10.93 -7.80 0.08
C TRP A 395 9.92 -8.80 -0.48
N LYS A 396 9.44 -9.76 0.32
CA LYS A 396 8.39 -10.70 -0.09
C LYS A 396 7.11 -9.94 -0.45
N THR A 397 6.71 -8.99 0.39
CA THR A 397 5.53 -8.14 0.15
C THR A 397 5.73 -7.28 -1.10
N PHE A 398 6.89 -6.64 -1.25
CA PHE A 398 7.18 -5.81 -2.41
C PHE A 398 7.22 -6.61 -3.71
N SER A 399 7.80 -7.81 -3.70
CA SER A 399 7.84 -8.70 -4.87
C SER A 399 6.44 -9.18 -5.28
N ALA A 400 5.60 -9.59 -4.32
CA ALA A 400 4.22 -9.98 -4.59
C ALA A 400 3.39 -8.82 -5.16
N ARG A 401 3.55 -7.59 -4.62
CA ARG A 401 2.88 -6.40 -5.15
C ARG A 401 3.40 -6.00 -6.53
N ARG A 402 4.69 -6.22 -6.81
CA ARG A 402 5.27 -6.00 -8.13
C ARG A 402 4.67 -6.92 -9.17
N GLU A 403 4.62 -8.21 -8.88
CA GLU A 403 4.01 -9.20 -9.76
C GLU A 403 2.52 -8.90 -10.00
N TRP A 404 1.79 -8.56 -8.95
CA TRP A 404 0.41 -8.12 -9.07
C TRP A 404 0.28 -6.90 -10.00
N MET A 405 1.13 -5.87 -9.83
CA MET A 405 1.13 -4.66 -10.65
C MET A 405 1.50 -4.96 -12.11
N ALA A 406 2.48 -5.83 -12.33
CA ALA A 406 2.88 -6.29 -13.64
C ALA A 406 1.70 -6.95 -14.37
N ASN A 407 1.01 -7.88 -13.71
CA ASN A 407 -0.10 -8.62 -14.28
C ASN A 407 -1.35 -7.77 -14.51
N GLN A 408 -1.65 -6.80 -13.62
CA GLN A 408 -2.87 -5.99 -13.72
C GLN A 408 -2.73 -4.81 -14.69
N PHE A 409 -1.53 -4.26 -14.85
CA PHE A 409 -1.32 -3.07 -15.67
C PHE A 409 -0.24 -3.24 -16.74
N CYS A 410 0.98 -3.63 -16.35
CA CYS A 410 2.12 -3.55 -17.27
C CYS A 410 1.99 -4.54 -18.43
N GLN A 411 1.65 -5.78 -18.14
CA GLN A 411 1.49 -6.84 -19.14
C GLN A 411 0.36 -6.55 -20.14
N PRO A 412 -0.87 -6.18 -19.70
CA PRO A 412 -1.91 -5.78 -20.65
C PRO A 412 -1.51 -4.60 -21.56
N VAL A 413 -0.78 -3.62 -21.04
CA VAL A 413 -0.30 -2.50 -21.83
C VAL A 413 0.79 -2.93 -22.83
N TYR A 414 1.70 -3.82 -22.42
CA TYR A 414 2.69 -4.42 -23.31
C TYR A 414 2.02 -5.13 -24.49
N GLU A 415 1.02 -5.95 -24.21
CA GLU A 415 0.24 -6.66 -25.21
C GLU A 415 -0.40 -5.72 -26.24
N MET A 416 -0.98 -4.59 -25.78
CA MET A 416 -1.58 -3.57 -26.65
C MET A 416 -0.55 -2.93 -27.57
N VAL A 417 0.62 -2.58 -27.05
CA VAL A 417 1.68 -1.90 -27.81
C VAL A 417 2.36 -2.84 -28.79
N ILE A 418 2.63 -4.08 -28.41
CA ILE A 418 3.23 -5.09 -29.29
C ILE A 418 2.24 -5.45 -30.41
N ALA A 419 0.95 -5.61 -30.11
CA ALA A 419 -0.07 -5.84 -31.13
C ALA A 419 -0.13 -4.69 -32.16
N GLU A 420 -0.05 -3.43 -31.72
CA GLU A 420 0.03 -2.28 -32.64
C GLU A 420 1.33 -2.31 -33.45
N ALA A 421 2.46 -2.65 -32.84
CA ALA A 421 3.75 -2.74 -33.53
C ALA A 421 3.73 -3.78 -34.65
N ILE A 422 3.11 -4.93 -34.40
CA ILE A 422 2.93 -6.00 -35.40
C ILE A 422 1.95 -5.55 -36.49
N ALA A 423 0.82 -4.95 -36.13
CA ALA A 423 -0.16 -4.43 -37.09
C ALA A 423 0.42 -3.37 -38.03
N LYS A 424 1.33 -2.53 -37.54
CA LYS A 424 2.04 -1.50 -38.31
C LYS A 424 3.27 -2.04 -39.09
N GLY A 425 3.60 -3.33 -38.93
CA GLY A 425 4.76 -3.95 -39.57
C GLY A 425 6.12 -3.56 -38.99
N TYR A 426 6.16 -2.99 -37.79
CA TYR A 426 7.42 -2.71 -37.08
C TYR A 426 8.05 -3.99 -36.52
N LEU A 427 7.23 -5.00 -36.24
CA LEU A 427 7.66 -6.29 -35.72
C LEU A 427 6.96 -7.40 -36.54
N ASP A 428 7.72 -8.34 -37.06
CA ASP A 428 7.18 -9.45 -37.82
C ASP A 428 6.81 -10.59 -36.87
N ALA A 429 5.53 -11.03 -36.92
CA ALA A 429 5.02 -12.10 -36.07
C ALA A 429 3.99 -12.95 -36.83
N PRO A 430 4.45 -13.90 -37.65
CA PRO A 430 3.56 -14.76 -38.43
C PRO A 430 2.63 -15.55 -37.50
N GLY A 431 1.33 -15.56 -37.86
CA GLY A 431 0.31 -16.27 -37.09
C GLY A 431 -0.31 -15.49 -35.92
N PHE A 432 0.22 -14.34 -35.54
CA PHE A 432 -0.19 -13.56 -34.37
C PHE A 432 -1.71 -13.21 -34.35
N PHE A 433 -2.26 -12.74 -35.44
CA PHE A 433 -3.68 -12.37 -35.51
C PHE A 433 -4.62 -13.52 -35.90
N SER A 434 -4.07 -14.64 -36.39
CA SER A 434 -4.87 -15.77 -36.86
C SER A 434 -5.08 -16.86 -35.81
N ASP A 435 -4.18 -17.00 -34.85
CA ASP A 435 -4.22 -18.03 -33.80
C ASP A 435 -3.97 -17.42 -32.41
N PRO A 436 -4.98 -17.44 -31.54
CA PRO A 436 -4.85 -16.92 -30.16
C PRO A 436 -3.74 -17.59 -29.35
N PHE A 437 -3.44 -18.87 -29.61
CA PHE A 437 -2.38 -19.61 -28.93
C PHE A 437 -0.99 -19.12 -29.36
N VAL A 438 -0.81 -18.90 -30.66
CA VAL A 438 0.42 -18.30 -31.21
C VAL A 438 0.59 -16.86 -30.73
N ARG A 439 -0.50 -16.10 -30.67
CA ARG A 439 -0.49 -14.75 -30.12
C ARG A 439 -0.01 -14.74 -28.67
N ALA A 440 -0.54 -15.61 -27.80
CA ALA A 440 -0.12 -15.71 -26.42
C ALA A 440 1.36 -16.08 -26.29
N ALA A 441 1.87 -16.94 -27.19
CA ALA A 441 3.27 -17.33 -27.20
C ALA A 441 4.25 -16.18 -27.53
N TYR A 442 3.85 -15.21 -28.35
CA TYR A 442 4.65 -14.00 -28.64
C TYR A 442 4.61 -12.97 -27.51
N LEU A 443 3.59 -12.98 -26.65
CA LEU A 443 3.33 -11.92 -25.69
C LEU A 443 3.90 -12.21 -24.28
N GLY A 444 4.60 -13.32 -24.10
CA GLY A 444 5.25 -13.65 -22.84
C GLY A 444 6.32 -12.61 -22.48
N ALA A 445 6.28 -12.10 -21.25
CA ALA A 445 7.30 -11.19 -20.73
C ALA A 445 7.39 -11.29 -19.21
N GLU A 446 8.62 -11.18 -18.69
CA GLU A 446 8.90 -10.98 -17.27
C GLU A 446 9.12 -9.50 -16.98
N TRP A 447 8.74 -9.05 -15.77
CA TRP A 447 8.80 -7.63 -15.41
C TRP A 447 9.86 -7.39 -14.36
N ILE A 448 10.98 -6.80 -14.78
CA ILE A 448 12.10 -6.47 -13.90
C ILE A 448 11.84 -5.12 -13.24
N GLY A 449 11.92 -5.10 -11.91
CA GLY A 449 11.77 -3.89 -11.10
C GLY A 449 13.05 -3.51 -10.35
N PRO A 450 12.93 -2.61 -9.35
CA PRO A 450 14.07 -2.23 -8.51
C PRO A 450 14.74 -3.45 -7.89
N PRO A 451 16.08 -3.47 -7.81
CA PRO A 451 16.79 -4.55 -7.16
C PRO A 451 16.54 -4.56 -5.66
N ARG A 452 16.76 -5.70 -5.04
CA ARG A 452 16.75 -5.81 -3.58
C ARG A 452 17.90 -4.99 -2.98
N GLY A 453 17.59 -4.20 -1.95
CA GLY A 453 18.63 -3.51 -1.20
C GLY A 453 19.63 -4.48 -0.57
N GLN A 454 20.92 -4.20 -0.74
CA GLN A 454 22.02 -5.01 -0.22
C GLN A 454 22.69 -4.28 0.94
N ILE A 455 22.90 -4.97 2.07
CA ILE A 455 23.61 -4.41 3.22
C ILE A 455 25.11 -4.73 3.10
N ASP A 456 25.47 -5.94 2.66
CA ASP A 456 26.87 -6.38 2.41
C ASP A 456 27.00 -6.86 0.96
N GLN A 457 27.38 -5.95 0.10
CA GLN A 457 27.50 -6.22 -1.35
C GLN A 457 28.50 -7.35 -1.65
N LEU A 458 29.60 -7.45 -0.90
CA LEU A 458 30.62 -8.44 -1.17
C LEU A 458 30.13 -9.86 -0.90
N LYS A 459 29.47 -10.07 0.24
CA LYS A 459 28.89 -11.37 0.60
C LYS A 459 27.77 -11.77 -0.35
N GLU A 460 26.92 -10.82 -0.72
CA GLU A 460 25.81 -11.07 -1.65
C GLU A 460 26.32 -11.46 -3.04
N ILE A 461 27.34 -10.75 -3.57
CA ILE A 461 27.93 -11.08 -4.87
C ILE A 461 28.64 -12.44 -4.83
N ARG A 462 29.34 -12.77 -3.75
CA ARG A 462 29.96 -14.11 -3.60
C ARG A 462 28.89 -15.21 -3.55
N ALA A 463 27.82 -15.01 -2.79
CA ALA A 463 26.71 -15.94 -2.73
C ALA A 463 26.02 -16.12 -4.09
N ALA A 464 25.85 -15.05 -4.87
CA ALA A 464 25.33 -15.11 -6.23
C ALA A 464 26.24 -15.94 -7.15
N ALA A 465 27.54 -15.69 -7.10
CA ALA A 465 28.51 -16.47 -7.89
C ALA A 465 28.41 -17.97 -7.56
N TYR A 466 28.36 -18.34 -6.28
CA TYR A 466 28.19 -19.74 -5.88
C TYR A 466 26.87 -20.35 -6.36
N ARG A 467 25.75 -19.60 -6.33
CA ARG A 467 24.47 -20.11 -6.83
C ARG A 467 24.50 -20.38 -8.33
N VAL A 468 25.14 -19.51 -9.11
CA VAL A 468 25.32 -19.71 -10.55
C VAL A 468 26.26 -20.89 -10.83
N ASP A 469 27.39 -20.98 -10.12
CA ASP A 469 28.36 -22.09 -10.28
C ASP A 469 27.75 -23.47 -9.94
N LEU A 470 26.83 -23.51 -8.95
CA LEU A 470 26.10 -24.72 -8.57
C LEU A 470 24.88 -25.02 -9.48
N GLY A 471 24.55 -24.14 -10.42
CA GLY A 471 23.39 -24.29 -11.30
C GLY A 471 22.04 -24.09 -10.60
N VAL A 472 22.01 -23.43 -9.45
CA VAL A 472 20.78 -23.13 -8.69
C VAL A 472 20.09 -21.87 -9.20
N SER A 473 20.86 -20.96 -9.83
CA SER A 473 20.37 -19.69 -10.40
C SER A 473 21.11 -19.39 -11.71
N THR A 474 20.63 -18.43 -12.47
CA THR A 474 21.25 -17.99 -13.71
C THR A 474 21.90 -16.60 -13.55
N LEU A 475 22.84 -16.25 -14.46
CA LEU A 475 23.42 -14.90 -14.50
C LEU A 475 22.34 -13.83 -14.73
N GLU A 476 21.31 -14.17 -15.46
CA GLU A 476 20.18 -13.30 -15.76
C GLU A 476 19.37 -13.00 -14.48
N GLU A 477 18.94 -14.03 -13.76
CA GLU A 477 18.20 -13.88 -12.49
C GLU A 477 19.02 -13.09 -11.45
N GLU A 478 20.30 -13.44 -11.26
CA GLU A 478 21.17 -12.74 -10.31
C GLU A 478 21.41 -11.28 -10.71
N THR A 479 21.55 -11.00 -12.01
CA THR A 479 21.69 -9.63 -12.51
C THR A 479 20.43 -8.82 -12.27
N ALA A 480 19.25 -9.39 -12.52
CA ALA A 480 17.97 -8.75 -12.26
C ALA A 480 17.77 -8.45 -10.77
N GLN A 481 18.13 -9.39 -9.90
CA GLN A 481 17.96 -9.24 -8.44
C GLN A 481 18.97 -8.29 -7.79
N ILE A 482 20.24 -8.31 -8.23
CA ILE A 482 21.33 -7.57 -7.58
C ILE A 482 21.42 -6.13 -8.07
N THR A 483 21.32 -5.92 -9.38
CA THR A 483 21.58 -4.60 -9.98
C THR A 483 20.39 -4.04 -10.76
N GLY A 484 19.38 -4.86 -11.03
CA GLY A 484 18.29 -4.55 -11.95
C GLY A 484 18.75 -4.48 -13.42
N GLY A 485 17.86 -4.78 -14.34
CA GLY A 485 18.11 -4.74 -15.79
C GLY A 485 18.59 -6.07 -16.37
N SER A 486 18.67 -6.11 -17.70
CA SER A 486 19.00 -7.31 -18.47
C SER A 486 20.47 -7.66 -18.40
N TRP A 487 20.79 -8.93 -18.18
CA TRP A 487 22.14 -9.48 -18.25
C TRP A 487 22.72 -9.35 -19.66
N GLU A 488 21.94 -9.61 -20.69
CA GLU A 488 22.39 -9.56 -22.08
C GLU A 488 22.90 -8.18 -22.47
N THR A 489 22.14 -7.12 -22.13
CA THR A 489 22.58 -5.73 -22.38
C THR A 489 23.91 -5.43 -21.67
N LYS A 490 24.04 -5.88 -20.41
CA LYS A 490 25.29 -5.71 -19.65
C LYS A 490 26.44 -6.52 -20.23
N HIS A 491 26.16 -7.74 -20.70
CA HIS A 491 27.17 -8.60 -21.33
C HIS A 491 27.74 -8.01 -22.62
N ILE A 492 26.87 -7.51 -23.50
CA ILE A 492 27.27 -6.81 -24.73
C ILE A 492 28.15 -5.60 -24.40
N GLN A 493 27.73 -4.77 -23.45
CA GLN A 493 28.49 -3.61 -23.00
C GLN A 493 29.86 -4.03 -22.41
N ARG A 494 29.90 -5.06 -21.56
CA ARG A 494 31.11 -5.60 -20.95
C ARG A 494 32.06 -6.16 -21.99
N ALA A 495 31.56 -6.86 -23.00
CA ALA A 495 32.36 -7.35 -24.12
C ALA A 495 33.03 -6.20 -24.90
N LYS A 496 32.28 -5.14 -25.18
CA LYS A 496 32.80 -3.92 -25.80
C LYS A 496 33.88 -3.24 -24.95
N GLU A 497 33.64 -3.10 -23.66
CA GLU A 497 34.59 -2.52 -22.71
C GLU A 497 35.88 -3.36 -22.62
N GLN A 498 35.76 -4.68 -22.55
CA GLN A 498 36.90 -5.60 -22.50
C GLN A 498 37.74 -5.50 -23.78
N LYS A 499 37.11 -5.41 -24.94
CA LYS A 499 37.77 -5.20 -26.22
C LYS A 499 38.56 -3.89 -26.22
N LEU A 500 37.94 -2.77 -25.81
CA LEU A 500 38.59 -1.47 -25.71
C LEU A 500 39.76 -1.47 -24.71
N ARG A 501 39.60 -2.16 -23.56
CA ARG A 501 40.66 -2.32 -22.55
C ARG A 501 41.85 -3.10 -23.11
N THR A 502 41.59 -4.17 -23.85
CA THR A 502 42.61 -4.98 -24.49
C THR A 502 43.37 -4.16 -25.56
N GLU A 503 42.64 -3.44 -26.42
CA GLU A 503 43.20 -2.56 -27.45
C GLU A 503 44.05 -1.42 -26.85
N ALA A 504 43.64 -0.88 -25.70
CA ALA A 504 44.35 0.19 -24.99
C ALA A 504 45.50 -0.31 -24.09
N GLY A 505 45.75 -1.61 -24.01
CA GLY A 505 46.77 -2.19 -23.12
C GLY A 505 46.46 -2.09 -21.63
N LEU A 506 45.19 -1.85 -21.28
CA LEU A 506 44.68 -1.68 -19.90
C LEU A 506 44.16 -3.00 -19.29
N THR A 507 44.61 -4.16 -19.77
CA THR A 507 44.27 -5.44 -19.19
C THR A 507 45.01 -5.60 -17.86
N ALA A 508 44.33 -5.25 -16.76
CA ALA A 508 44.76 -5.69 -15.44
C ALA A 508 44.57 -7.21 -15.38
N THR A 509 45.67 -7.95 -15.25
CA THR A 509 45.66 -9.33 -14.85
C THR A 509 45.10 -9.35 -13.43
N ILE A 510 43.88 -9.77 -13.27
CA ILE A 510 43.38 -10.17 -11.93
C ILE A 510 44.11 -11.48 -11.67
N GLU A 511 45.28 -11.42 -11.00
CA GLU A 511 45.87 -12.59 -10.38
C GLU A 511 44.81 -13.12 -9.40
N ASN A 512 44.29 -14.30 -9.70
CA ASN A 512 43.53 -15.11 -8.76
C ASN A 512 44.43 -15.46 -7.58
N ASN A 513 44.52 -14.61 -6.59
CA ASN A 513 45.08 -14.96 -5.29
C ASN A 513 44.09 -15.88 -4.55
N ASN A 514 44.01 -17.11 -5.06
CA ASN A 514 43.36 -18.24 -4.37
C ASN A 514 44.26 -18.82 -3.24
N ASN A 515 44.99 -17.99 -2.53
CA ASN A 515 45.80 -18.38 -1.37
C ASN A 515 45.57 -17.39 -0.20
N GLU A 516 44.35 -17.25 0.26
CA GLU A 516 44.14 -16.91 1.67
C GLU A 516 43.61 -18.15 2.37
N LYS A 517 44.55 -18.79 3.09
CA LYS A 517 44.28 -19.83 4.06
C LYS A 517 43.28 -19.32 5.07
N ASP A 518 42.20 -20.06 5.24
CA ASP A 518 41.38 -20.03 6.44
C ASP A 518 42.29 -20.11 7.67
N THR A 519 42.45 -18.99 8.34
CA THR A 519 42.83 -18.97 9.75
C THR A 519 41.62 -18.40 10.49
N ASP A 520 40.66 -19.28 10.70
CA ASP A 520 39.73 -19.15 11.82
C ASP A 520 40.52 -19.41 13.10
N GLU A 521 40.69 -18.37 13.89
CA GLU A 521 40.92 -18.49 15.32
C GLU A 521 39.95 -17.59 16.07
N GLU A 522 39.10 -18.31 16.87
CA GLU A 522 38.37 -17.98 18.08
C GLU A 522 37.40 -16.77 18.10
#